data_865053505e2f6f2b7870611e7d62e400
#
_entry.id   865053505e2f6f2b7870611e7d62e400
#
_cell.length_a   1.000
_cell.length_b   1.000
_cell.length_c   1.000
_cell.angle_alpha   90.00
_cell.angle_beta   90.00
_cell.angle_gamma   90.00
#
_symmetry.space_group_name_H-M   'P 1'
#
loop_
_entity.id
_entity.type
_entity.pdbx_description
1 polymer ?
#
loop_
_entity_poly.entity_id
_entity_poly.type
_entity_poly.pdbx_seq_one_letter_code
_entity_poly.pdbx_strand_id
1 'polypeptide(L)'
;ILESCRQAMREPQRDGLFLRPDAQVFAACRSQSIDYAVMEQARNVSVFPFAGAWSDVGSWNAVAQLAAPDAQGNRAGGDVQLAHHLRASDTYIHAGGQRPVVTLGTKNLLVIDTPDALLVADAAHAEAVKEVVAKLEALDASQAVQHRRVARPWGWYDSIDLGPHHQVKRITVNPGASLSLQMHEHRAEHWIVVSGTAEIVNGDKTILLTENQ
;
A
#
# COMPACT_ATOMS: atom_id res chain seq x y z
N ILE A 1 4.24 -5.73 -26.79
CA ILE A 1 4.62 -5.55 -25.37
C ILE A 1 6.15 -5.56 -25.23
N LEU A 2 6.84 -6.68 -25.50
CA LEU A 2 8.30 -6.80 -25.31
C LEU A 2 9.10 -5.70 -26.01
N GLU A 3 8.76 -5.36 -27.26
CA GLU A 3 9.46 -4.32 -28.01
C GLU A 3 9.24 -2.93 -27.39
N SER A 4 8.00 -2.61 -26.97
CA SER A 4 7.70 -1.37 -26.27
C SER A 4 8.49 -1.26 -24.95
N CYS A 5 8.58 -2.36 -24.19
CA CYS A 5 9.40 -2.40 -22.97
C CYS A 5 10.90 -2.19 -23.27
N ARG A 6 11.43 -2.80 -24.32
CA ARG A 6 12.83 -2.58 -24.74
C ARG A 6 13.09 -1.14 -25.12
N GLN A 7 12.17 -0.52 -25.86
CA GLN A 7 12.29 0.89 -26.24
C GLN A 7 12.23 1.81 -25.02
N ALA A 8 11.29 1.55 -24.10
CA ALA A 8 11.16 2.33 -22.87
C ALA A 8 12.40 2.24 -21.95
N MET A 9 13.14 1.14 -22.05
CA MET A 9 14.36 0.91 -21.25
C MET A 9 15.67 1.21 -22.00
N ARG A 10 15.64 1.85 -23.17
CA ARG A 10 16.88 2.23 -23.88
C ARG A 10 17.66 3.31 -23.13
N GLU A 11 16.96 4.32 -22.61
CA GLU A 11 17.52 5.44 -21.86
C GLU A 11 16.76 5.67 -20.56
N PRO A 12 16.85 4.71 -19.61
CA PRO A 12 16.10 4.81 -18.36
C PRO A 12 16.65 5.92 -17.47
N GLN A 13 15.77 6.68 -16.84
CA GLN A 13 16.16 7.67 -15.86
C GLN A 13 16.52 7.00 -14.53
N ARG A 14 17.65 7.39 -13.94
CA ARG A 14 18.01 6.98 -12.58
C ARG A 14 17.40 7.94 -11.57
N ASP A 15 16.65 7.36 -10.60
CA ASP A 15 16.07 8.06 -9.48
C ASP A 15 16.45 7.30 -8.19
N GLY A 16 17.59 7.68 -7.62
CA GLY A 16 18.20 6.95 -6.52
C GLY A 16 18.51 5.49 -6.88
N LEU A 17 17.85 4.55 -6.22
CA LEU A 17 17.97 3.10 -6.45
C LEU A 17 17.06 2.60 -7.60
N PHE A 18 16.21 3.45 -8.16
CA PHE A 18 15.25 3.06 -9.18
C PHE A 18 15.75 3.37 -10.59
N LEU A 19 15.40 2.49 -11.53
CA LEU A 19 15.46 2.73 -12.96
C LEU A 19 14.03 2.95 -13.45
N ARG A 20 13.75 4.15 -13.95
CA ARG A 20 12.43 4.50 -14.49
C ARG A 20 12.48 4.38 -16.01
N PRO A 21 11.60 3.58 -16.62
CA PRO A 21 11.45 3.55 -18.06
C PRO A 21 10.95 4.90 -18.59
N ASP A 22 11.16 5.19 -19.87
CA ASP A 22 10.52 6.33 -20.52
C ASP A 22 9.00 6.24 -20.37
N ALA A 23 8.39 7.24 -19.75
CA ALA A 23 6.98 7.22 -19.38
C ALA A 23 6.05 7.22 -20.61
N GLN A 24 6.38 7.95 -21.68
CA GLN A 24 5.56 8.05 -22.87
C GLN A 24 5.59 6.75 -23.68
N VAL A 25 6.79 6.20 -23.88
CA VAL A 25 6.97 4.94 -24.59
C VAL A 25 6.32 3.78 -23.82
N PHE A 26 6.44 3.77 -22.49
CA PHE A 26 5.82 2.74 -21.65
C PHE A 26 4.30 2.87 -21.61
N ALA A 27 3.75 4.08 -21.56
CA ALA A 27 2.30 4.31 -21.61
C ALA A 27 1.66 3.89 -22.94
N ALA A 28 2.41 3.93 -24.04
CA ALA A 28 1.96 3.43 -25.34
C ALA A 28 1.99 1.89 -25.45
N CYS A 29 2.54 1.19 -24.45
CA CYS A 29 2.56 -0.27 -24.42
C CYS A 29 1.14 -0.80 -24.22
N ARG A 30 0.76 -1.82 -25.01
CA ARG A 30 -0.54 -2.51 -24.85
C ARG A 30 -0.65 -3.09 -23.44
N SER A 31 -1.71 -2.68 -22.71
CA SER A 31 -2.06 -3.25 -21.39
C SER A 31 -2.83 -4.54 -21.60
N GLN A 32 -2.18 -5.68 -21.32
CA GLN A 32 -2.80 -7.01 -21.42
C GLN A 32 -2.08 -7.97 -20.47
N SER A 33 -2.86 -8.82 -19.78
CA SER A 33 -2.32 -9.90 -18.96
C SER A 33 -1.43 -10.83 -19.80
N ILE A 34 -0.38 -11.35 -19.20
CA ILE A 34 0.51 -12.34 -19.83
C ILE A 34 -0.24 -13.61 -20.21
N ASP A 35 -1.30 -13.95 -19.48
CA ASP A 35 -2.13 -15.12 -19.78
C ASP A 35 -2.74 -14.99 -21.17
N TYR A 36 -3.44 -13.89 -21.43
CA TYR A 36 -4.04 -13.61 -22.74
C TYR A 36 -3.01 -13.28 -23.82
N ALA A 37 -1.92 -12.59 -23.45
CA ALA A 37 -0.94 -12.15 -24.42
C ALA A 37 -0.02 -13.28 -24.90
N VAL A 38 0.25 -14.27 -24.06
CA VAL A 38 1.27 -15.31 -24.28
C VAL A 38 0.72 -16.69 -23.97
N MET A 39 0.23 -16.97 -22.75
CA MET A 39 0.01 -18.34 -22.28
C MET A 39 -1.08 -19.06 -23.07
N GLU A 40 -2.18 -18.41 -23.39
CA GLU A 40 -3.27 -19.01 -24.18
C GLU A 40 -2.90 -19.26 -25.63
N GLN A 41 -1.90 -18.56 -26.16
CA GLN A 41 -1.49 -18.62 -27.56
C GLN A 41 -0.22 -19.44 -27.77
N ALA A 42 0.57 -19.67 -26.73
CA ALA A 42 1.85 -20.37 -26.82
C ALA A 42 1.64 -21.89 -26.99
N ARG A 43 2.34 -22.49 -27.96
CA ARG A 43 2.28 -23.95 -28.20
C ARG A 43 3.32 -24.74 -27.42
N ASN A 44 4.27 -24.07 -26.78
CA ASN A 44 5.39 -24.65 -26.05
C ASN A 44 5.26 -24.46 -24.53
N VAL A 45 4.03 -24.45 -24.01
CA VAL A 45 3.76 -24.40 -22.57
C VAL A 45 3.85 -25.80 -21.99
N SER A 46 4.61 -25.95 -20.90
CA SER A 46 4.67 -27.18 -20.12
C SER A 46 3.99 -26.96 -18.76
N VAL A 47 3.21 -27.93 -18.32
CA VAL A 47 2.52 -27.92 -17.03
C VAL A 47 3.15 -28.99 -16.15
N PHE A 48 3.60 -28.58 -14.97
CA PHE A 48 4.10 -29.50 -13.94
C PHE A 48 3.12 -29.56 -12.80
N PRO A 49 2.61 -30.75 -12.43
CA PRO A 49 1.73 -30.90 -11.29
C PRO A 49 2.46 -30.55 -9.99
N PHE A 50 1.83 -29.78 -9.14
CA PHE A 50 2.34 -29.41 -7.83
C PHE A 50 1.35 -29.87 -6.75
N ALA A 51 1.77 -30.75 -5.84
CA ALA A 51 0.93 -31.32 -4.80
C ALA A 51 1.03 -30.56 -3.45
N GLY A 52 1.75 -29.47 -3.38
CA GLY A 52 1.87 -28.62 -2.20
C GLY A 52 0.74 -27.60 -2.08
N ALA A 53 0.63 -26.97 -0.91
CA ALA A 53 -0.27 -25.84 -0.72
C ALA A 53 0.26 -24.61 -1.48
N TRP A 54 -0.62 -23.96 -2.23
CA TRP A 54 -0.32 -22.72 -2.93
C TRP A 54 -1.54 -21.78 -2.90
N SER A 55 -1.29 -20.50 -2.77
CA SER A 55 -2.30 -19.44 -2.88
C SER A 55 -1.66 -18.21 -3.49
N ASP A 56 -2.36 -17.54 -4.40
CA ASP A 56 -1.99 -16.24 -4.95
C ASP A 56 -2.25 -15.08 -3.96
N VAL A 57 -2.88 -15.38 -2.82
CA VAL A 57 -3.29 -14.41 -1.79
C VAL A 57 -4.09 -13.23 -2.38
N GLY A 58 -4.91 -13.52 -3.39
CA GLY A 58 -5.63 -12.53 -4.18
C GLY A 58 -6.89 -11.95 -3.50
N SER A 59 -7.28 -12.43 -2.33
CA SER A 59 -8.45 -11.95 -1.60
C SER A 59 -8.21 -11.88 -0.10
N TRP A 60 -9.04 -11.13 0.63
CA TRP A 60 -8.96 -11.07 2.08
C TRP A 60 -9.27 -12.42 2.76
N ASN A 61 -10.06 -13.27 2.13
CA ASN A 61 -10.24 -14.66 2.60
C ASN A 61 -8.93 -15.44 2.51
N ALA A 62 -8.16 -15.29 1.44
CA ALA A 62 -6.88 -15.94 1.30
C ALA A 62 -5.86 -15.40 2.32
N VAL A 63 -5.86 -14.07 2.58
CA VAL A 63 -5.06 -13.49 3.67
C VAL A 63 -5.45 -14.05 5.02
N ALA A 64 -6.74 -14.15 5.32
CA ALA A 64 -7.24 -14.70 6.58
C ALA A 64 -6.78 -16.14 6.82
N GLN A 65 -6.69 -16.96 5.77
CA GLN A 65 -6.25 -18.35 5.86
C GLN A 65 -4.77 -18.51 6.24
N LEU A 66 -3.96 -17.47 6.12
CA LEU A 66 -2.56 -17.49 6.56
C LEU A 66 -2.43 -17.48 8.08
N ALA A 67 -3.45 -17.02 8.80
CA ALA A 67 -3.48 -17.00 10.26
C ALA A 67 -4.14 -18.28 10.82
N ALA A 68 -3.60 -18.82 11.90
CA ALA A 68 -4.22 -19.94 12.59
C ALA A 68 -5.56 -19.52 13.23
N PRO A 69 -6.62 -20.35 13.15
CA PRO A 69 -7.89 -20.06 13.82
C PRO A 69 -7.81 -20.32 15.31
N ASP A 70 -8.62 -19.60 16.10
CA ASP A 70 -8.95 -19.96 17.47
C ASP A 70 -9.99 -21.11 17.53
N ALA A 71 -10.41 -21.51 18.74
CA ALA A 71 -11.38 -22.60 18.94
C ALA A 71 -12.77 -22.29 18.33
N GLN A 72 -13.09 -21.05 18.04
CA GLN A 72 -14.32 -20.59 17.41
C GLN A 72 -14.16 -20.28 15.91
N GLY A 73 -12.99 -20.58 15.33
CA GLY A 73 -12.70 -20.32 13.93
C GLY A 73 -12.28 -18.87 13.63
N ASN A 74 -12.18 -18.00 14.64
CA ASN A 74 -11.76 -16.62 14.43
C ASN A 74 -10.26 -16.55 14.14
N ARG A 75 -9.86 -15.53 13.41
CA ARG A 75 -8.47 -15.29 13.00
C ARG A 75 -8.11 -13.81 13.14
N ALA A 76 -6.85 -13.54 13.35
CA ALA A 76 -6.33 -12.18 13.46
C ALA A 76 -5.05 -12.00 12.62
N GLY A 77 -4.88 -10.80 12.06
CA GLY A 77 -3.70 -10.37 11.32
C GLY A 77 -3.38 -8.91 11.58
N GLY A 78 -2.26 -8.42 11.03
CA GLY A 78 -1.74 -7.10 11.38
C GLY A 78 -1.17 -7.10 12.81
N ASP A 79 -1.51 -6.10 13.63
CA ASP A 79 -1.21 -6.09 15.06
C ASP A 79 -2.27 -6.93 15.80
N VAL A 80 -1.95 -8.19 16.03
CA VAL A 80 -2.87 -9.15 16.65
C VAL A 80 -3.24 -8.79 18.10
N GLN A 81 -2.47 -7.94 18.77
CA GLN A 81 -2.77 -7.44 20.12
C GLN A 81 -3.94 -6.46 20.13
N LEU A 82 -4.24 -5.86 18.99
CA LEU A 82 -5.36 -4.94 18.80
C LEU A 82 -6.64 -5.64 18.31
N ALA A 83 -6.59 -6.93 17.98
CA ALA A 83 -7.73 -7.68 17.46
C ALA A 83 -8.39 -8.49 18.58
N HIS A 84 -9.65 -8.21 18.87
CA HIS A 84 -10.39 -8.86 19.96
C HIS A 84 -11.72 -9.46 19.49
N HIS A 85 -11.95 -10.73 19.80
CA HIS A 85 -13.17 -11.46 19.48
C HIS A 85 -13.95 -11.78 20.76
N LEU A 86 -15.18 -11.27 20.89
CA LEU A 86 -16.10 -11.57 22.01
C LEU A 86 -17.38 -12.19 21.45
N ARG A 87 -17.66 -13.44 21.84
CA ARG A 87 -18.84 -14.18 21.32
C ARG A 87 -18.96 -14.11 19.79
N ALA A 88 -17.81 -14.09 19.09
CA ALA A 88 -17.70 -14.11 17.65
C ALA A 88 -17.25 -15.48 17.15
N SER A 89 -17.61 -15.83 15.93
CA SER A 89 -17.14 -17.06 15.26
C SER A 89 -16.84 -16.81 13.79
N ASP A 90 -15.91 -17.57 13.24
CA ASP A 90 -15.54 -17.55 11.83
C ASP A 90 -15.24 -16.13 11.30
N THR A 91 -14.72 -15.27 12.16
CA THR A 91 -14.51 -13.85 11.89
C THR A 91 -13.01 -13.56 11.80
N TYR A 92 -12.61 -12.84 10.77
CA TYR A 92 -11.23 -12.36 10.62
C TYR A 92 -11.15 -10.85 10.90
N ILE A 93 -10.21 -10.47 11.77
CA ILE A 93 -9.81 -9.07 11.99
C ILE A 93 -8.40 -8.86 11.45
N HIS A 94 -8.23 -7.91 10.54
CA HIS A 94 -6.93 -7.34 10.20
C HIS A 94 -6.80 -5.98 10.89
N ALA A 95 -5.99 -5.89 11.94
CA ALA A 95 -5.73 -4.64 12.65
C ALA A 95 -4.45 -3.99 12.11
N GLY A 96 -4.60 -3.19 11.05
CA GLY A 96 -3.49 -2.45 10.42
C GLY A 96 -3.35 -1.01 10.93
N GLY A 97 -4.30 -0.54 11.74
CA GLY A 97 -4.28 0.76 12.40
C GLY A 97 -3.58 0.76 13.75
N GLN A 98 -3.82 1.82 14.54
CA GLN A 98 -3.29 1.98 15.91
C GLN A 98 -4.40 1.91 16.97
N ARG A 99 -5.57 1.39 16.61
CA ARG A 99 -6.75 1.31 17.48
C ARG A 99 -7.18 -0.12 17.70
N PRO A 100 -7.70 -0.48 18.87
CA PRO A 100 -8.31 -1.76 19.10
C PRO A 100 -9.49 -1.99 18.15
N VAL A 101 -9.58 -3.16 17.56
CA VAL A 101 -10.69 -3.62 16.73
C VAL A 101 -11.36 -4.76 17.46
N VAL A 102 -12.63 -4.58 17.82
CA VAL A 102 -13.39 -5.53 18.62
C VAL A 102 -14.62 -6.00 17.84
N THR A 103 -14.80 -7.30 17.75
CA THR A 103 -16.03 -7.90 17.23
C THR A 103 -16.82 -8.55 18.39
N LEU A 104 -18.11 -8.22 18.49
CA LEU A 104 -18.98 -8.69 19.55
C LEU A 104 -20.24 -9.35 18.97
N GLY A 105 -20.45 -10.64 19.25
CA GLY A 105 -21.64 -11.37 18.83
C GLY A 105 -21.75 -11.53 17.30
N THR A 106 -20.65 -11.52 16.58
CA THR A 106 -20.59 -11.57 15.12
C THR A 106 -20.26 -12.95 14.60
N LYS A 107 -20.61 -13.19 13.33
CA LYS A 107 -20.28 -14.45 12.66
C LYS A 107 -19.94 -14.16 11.19
N ASN A 108 -18.94 -14.91 10.69
CA ASN A 108 -18.54 -14.92 9.26
C ASN A 108 -18.19 -13.55 8.71
N LEU A 109 -17.47 -12.70 9.48
CA LEU A 109 -17.09 -11.37 9.05
C LEU A 109 -15.61 -11.26 8.69
N LEU A 110 -15.35 -10.38 7.75
CA LEU A 110 -14.06 -9.75 7.49
C LEU A 110 -14.10 -8.31 8.01
N VAL A 111 -13.23 -7.99 8.95
CA VAL A 111 -13.06 -6.63 9.47
C VAL A 111 -11.62 -6.20 9.18
N ILE A 112 -11.44 -5.35 8.20
CA ILE A 112 -10.13 -4.95 7.70
C ILE A 112 -9.93 -3.46 8.04
N ASP A 113 -9.17 -3.21 9.10
CA ASP A 113 -8.81 -1.86 9.52
C ASP A 113 -7.43 -1.51 9.01
N THR A 114 -7.37 -0.50 8.16
CA THR A 114 -6.12 0.06 7.63
C THR A 114 -6.06 1.56 7.93
N PRO A 115 -4.91 2.21 7.81
CA PRO A 115 -4.84 3.67 7.93
C PRO A 115 -5.74 4.43 6.95
N ASP A 116 -6.06 3.83 5.80
CA ASP A 116 -6.81 4.48 4.72
C ASP A 116 -8.32 4.28 4.86
N ALA A 117 -8.76 3.09 5.25
CA ALA A 117 -10.15 2.71 5.25
C ALA A 117 -10.44 1.55 6.22
N LEU A 118 -11.70 1.47 6.63
CA LEU A 118 -12.25 0.31 7.35
C LEU A 118 -13.26 -0.40 6.45
N LEU A 119 -12.99 -1.68 6.16
CA LEU A 119 -13.94 -2.56 5.50
C LEU A 119 -14.57 -3.50 6.55
N VAL A 120 -15.89 -3.59 6.52
CA VAL A 120 -16.65 -4.64 7.21
C VAL A 120 -17.49 -5.35 6.17
N ALA A 121 -17.27 -6.64 6.00
CA ALA A 121 -17.95 -7.44 5.00
C ALA A 121 -18.29 -8.83 5.54
N ASP A 122 -19.34 -9.44 5.02
CA ASP A 122 -19.52 -10.89 5.14
C ASP A 122 -18.41 -11.59 4.32
N ALA A 123 -17.77 -12.60 4.89
CA ALA A 123 -16.69 -13.32 4.24
C ALA A 123 -17.11 -13.98 2.91
N ALA A 124 -18.41 -14.30 2.75
CA ALA A 124 -18.95 -14.82 1.49
C ALA A 124 -18.92 -13.78 0.34
N HIS A 125 -18.79 -12.50 0.66
CA HIS A 125 -18.75 -11.40 -0.33
C HIS A 125 -17.36 -10.79 -0.52
N ALA A 126 -16.31 -11.44 -0.05
CA ALA A 126 -14.92 -10.91 -0.15
C ALA A 126 -14.49 -10.57 -1.59
N GLU A 127 -14.95 -11.32 -2.58
CA GLU A 127 -14.62 -11.10 -3.99
C GLU A 127 -15.28 -9.83 -4.58
N ALA A 128 -16.35 -9.34 -3.95
CA ALA A 128 -17.04 -8.12 -4.39
C ALA A 128 -16.34 -6.81 -3.94
N VAL A 129 -15.24 -6.88 -3.21
CA VAL A 129 -14.48 -5.69 -2.75
C VAL A 129 -14.07 -4.79 -3.91
N LYS A 130 -13.76 -5.35 -5.08
CA LYS A 130 -13.48 -4.57 -6.30
C LYS A 130 -14.63 -3.64 -6.72
N GLU A 131 -15.89 -4.03 -6.46
CA GLU A 131 -17.05 -3.20 -6.76
C GLU A 131 -17.15 -2.01 -5.80
N VAL A 132 -16.73 -2.22 -4.54
CA VAL A 132 -16.62 -1.14 -3.53
C VAL A 132 -15.58 -0.13 -3.96
N VAL A 133 -14.41 -0.57 -4.43
CA VAL A 133 -13.36 0.32 -4.93
C VAL A 133 -13.87 1.13 -6.11
N ALA A 134 -14.47 0.49 -7.12
CA ALA A 134 -15.04 1.18 -8.28
C ALA A 134 -16.11 2.22 -7.88
N LYS A 135 -16.93 1.91 -6.86
CA LYS A 135 -17.91 2.86 -6.33
C LYS A 135 -17.24 4.06 -5.65
N LEU A 136 -16.18 3.84 -4.88
CA LEU A 136 -15.44 4.93 -4.21
C LEU A 136 -14.73 5.81 -5.24
N GLU A 137 -14.15 5.23 -6.29
CA GLU A 137 -13.57 5.97 -7.41
C GLU A 137 -14.62 6.85 -8.11
N ALA A 138 -15.82 6.31 -8.37
CA ALA A 138 -16.91 7.06 -8.97
C ALA A 138 -17.46 8.19 -8.09
N LEU A 139 -17.17 8.15 -6.77
CA LEU A 139 -17.50 9.19 -5.80
C LEU A 139 -16.33 10.16 -5.55
N ASP A 140 -15.25 10.06 -6.34
CA ASP A 140 -14.01 10.84 -6.16
C ASP A 140 -13.42 10.74 -4.74
N ALA A 141 -13.61 9.60 -4.06
CA ALA A 141 -13.04 9.37 -2.76
C ALA A 141 -11.51 9.25 -2.86
N SER A 142 -10.79 10.19 -2.28
CA SER A 142 -9.32 10.25 -2.38
C SER A 142 -8.63 8.96 -1.91
N GLN A 143 -9.22 8.26 -0.95
CA GLN A 143 -8.72 6.99 -0.41
C GLN A 143 -8.73 5.83 -1.43
N ALA A 144 -9.54 5.92 -2.48
CA ALA A 144 -9.56 4.94 -3.56
C ALA A 144 -8.29 4.98 -4.44
N VAL A 145 -7.64 6.16 -4.52
CA VAL A 145 -6.49 6.39 -5.41
C VAL A 145 -5.21 6.83 -4.67
N GLN A 146 -5.33 7.29 -3.43
CA GLN A 146 -4.20 7.80 -2.64
C GLN A 146 -4.13 7.12 -1.29
N HIS A 147 -3.00 6.46 -1.04
CA HIS A 147 -2.74 5.92 0.28
C HIS A 147 -2.20 6.99 1.23
N ARG A 148 -2.64 6.96 2.47
CA ARG A 148 -2.12 7.80 3.53
C ARG A 148 -0.62 7.60 3.72
N ARG A 149 -0.18 6.32 3.71
CA ARG A 149 1.23 5.96 3.81
C ARG A 149 1.79 5.58 2.44
N VAL A 150 2.83 6.29 2.00
CA VAL A 150 3.42 6.12 0.68
C VAL A 150 4.90 5.82 0.82
N ALA A 151 5.35 4.69 0.26
CA ALA A 151 6.75 4.34 0.14
C ALA A 151 7.44 5.17 -0.95
N ARG A 152 8.70 5.53 -0.72
CA ARG A 152 9.56 6.28 -1.64
C ARG A 152 10.96 5.65 -1.66
N PRO A 153 11.79 5.93 -2.68
CA PRO A 153 13.17 5.45 -2.72
C PRO A 153 13.99 5.80 -1.49
N TRP A 154 13.70 6.93 -0.88
CA TRP A 154 14.40 7.47 0.27
C TRP A 154 13.79 7.05 1.62
N GLY A 155 12.66 6.35 1.64
CA GLY A 155 11.97 5.94 2.85
C GLY A 155 10.45 5.91 2.68
N TRP A 156 9.70 6.64 3.47
CA TRP A 156 8.24 6.72 3.35
C TRP A 156 7.71 7.99 4.05
N TYR A 157 6.49 8.37 3.69
CA TYR A 157 5.75 9.36 4.46
C TYR A 157 4.35 8.86 4.81
N ASP A 158 3.80 9.40 5.90
CA ASP A 158 2.43 9.18 6.37
C ASP A 158 1.74 10.54 6.50
N SER A 159 0.65 10.75 5.75
CA SER A 159 -0.21 11.93 5.88
C SER A 159 -1.09 11.78 7.11
N ILE A 160 -0.66 12.40 8.23
CA ILE A 160 -1.31 12.22 9.54
C ILE A 160 -2.60 13.01 9.63
N ASP A 161 -2.59 14.24 9.10
CA ASP A 161 -3.71 15.15 9.14
C ASP A 161 -3.79 15.98 7.86
N LEU A 162 -5.01 16.26 7.41
CA LEU A 162 -5.27 17.00 6.18
C LEU A 162 -6.52 17.86 6.40
N GLY A 163 -6.37 19.18 6.28
CA GLY A 163 -7.44 20.14 6.32
C GLY A 163 -7.45 21.08 5.11
N PRO A 164 -8.41 22.00 5.03
CA PRO A 164 -8.56 22.91 3.88
C PRO A 164 -7.30 23.76 3.60
N HIS A 165 -6.51 24.05 4.62
CA HIS A 165 -5.37 24.97 4.54
C HIS A 165 -4.07 24.40 5.16
N HIS A 166 -4.07 23.12 5.55
CA HIS A 166 -2.89 22.47 6.13
C HIS A 166 -2.80 21.00 5.79
N GLN A 167 -1.59 20.49 5.84
CA GLN A 167 -1.30 19.05 5.80
C GLN A 167 -0.15 18.75 6.77
N VAL A 168 -0.35 17.74 7.61
CA VAL A 168 0.70 17.22 8.51
C VAL A 168 1.18 15.88 7.98
N LYS A 169 2.49 15.76 7.77
CA LYS A 169 3.14 14.52 7.34
C LYS A 169 4.20 14.10 8.33
N ARG A 170 4.24 12.80 8.64
CA ARG A 170 5.43 12.18 9.21
C ARG A 170 6.26 11.62 8.06
N ILE A 171 7.52 12.03 7.99
CA ILE A 171 8.46 11.59 6.96
C ILE A 171 9.57 10.80 7.64
N THR A 172 9.84 9.60 7.14
CA THR A 172 10.97 8.77 7.57
C THR A 172 11.94 8.63 6.41
N VAL A 173 13.16 9.10 6.61
CA VAL A 173 14.23 9.04 5.61
C VAL A 173 15.22 7.99 6.04
N ASN A 174 15.59 7.07 5.16
CA ASN A 174 16.61 6.06 5.42
C ASN A 174 17.98 6.73 5.61
N PRO A 175 18.85 6.19 6.48
CA PRO A 175 20.19 6.73 6.65
C PRO A 175 20.93 6.88 5.30
N GLY A 176 21.51 8.06 5.08
CA GLY A 176 22.20 8.37 3.83
C GLY A 176 21.33 8.66 2.61
N ALA A 177 20.00 8.56 2.75
CA ALA A 177 19.09 8.95 1.68
C ALA A 177 18.68 10.43 1.78
N SER A 178 18.17 10.98 0.69
CA SER A 178 17.72 12.37 0.61
C SER A 178 16.40 12.49 -0.15
N LEU A 179 15.60 13.48 0.24
CA LEU A 179 14.43 13.91 -0.52
C LEU A 179 14.87 14.76 -1.71
N SER A 180 14.05 14.74 -2.77
CA SER A 180 14.24 15.65 -3.90
C SER A 180 14.08 17.10 -3.44
N LEU A 181 14.94 17.98 -3.93
CA LEU A 181 14.79 19.42 -3.69
C LEU A 181 13.49 19.91 -4.30
N GLN A 182 12.69 20.61 -3.51
CA GLN A 182 11.38 21.14 -3.92
C GLN A 182 11.27 22.62 -3.56
N MET A 183 10.55 23.35 -4.38
CA MET A 183 10.19 24.75 -4.12
C MET A 183 8.67 24.90 -4.19
N HIS A 184 8.10 25.66 -3.29
CA HIS A 184 6.67 25.90 -3.21
C HIS A 184 6.37 27.39 -3.19
N GLU A 185 5.53 27.85 -4.12
CA GLU A 185 5.17 29.27 -4.27
C GLU A 185 4.01 29.70 -3.36
N HIS A 186 3.12 28.74 -2.98
CA HIS A 186 1.85 29.06 -2.31
C HIS A 186 1.67 28.39 -0.96
N ARG A 187 2.73 27.79 -0.41
CA ARG A 187 2.68 27.17 0.92
C ARG A 187 3.98 27.37 1.67
N ALA A 188 3.88 27.54 2.98
CA ALA A 188 4.99 27.45 3.90
C ALA A 188 5.11 26.03 4.46
N GLU A 189 6.34 25.58 4.74
CA GLU A 189 6.62 24.32 5.40
C GLU A 189 7.36 24.56 6.71
N HIS A 190 6.95 23.84 7.75
CA HIS A 190 7.60 23.81 9.05
C HIS A 190 8.07 22.38 9.30
N TRP A 191 9.36 22.20 9.48
CA TRP A 191 9.96 20.89 9.71
C TRP A 191 10.43 20.78 11.15
N ILE A 192 10.17 19.65 11.77
CA ILE A 192 10.64 19.31 13.11
C ILE A 192 11.28 17.94 13.02
N VAL A 193 12.56 17.84 13.41
CA VAL A 193 13.26 16.55 13.51
C VAL A 193 12.80 15.85 14.79
N VAL A 194 12.03 14.76 14.64
CA VAL A 194 11.49 13.99 15.77
C VAL A 194 12.50 12.97 16.29
N SER A 195 13.33 12.41 15.41
CA SER A 195 14.36 11.43 15.75
C SER A 195 15.51 11.48 14.75
N GLY A 196 16.74 11.36 15.23
CA GLY A 196 17.95 11.33 14.43
C GLY A 196 18.51 12.73 14.13
N THR A 197 19.25 12.81 13.02
CA THR A 197 19.89 14.06 12.57
C THR A 197 19.64 14.24 11.08
N ALA A 198 19.22 15.42 10.67
CA ALA A 198 18.94 15.77 9.28
C ALA A 198 19.81 16.93 8.81
N GLU A 199 20.40 16.80 7.64
CA GLU A 199 20.99 17.91 6.91
C GLU A 199 19.89 18.55 6.02
N ILE A 200 19.58 19.80 6.28
CA ILE A 200 18.50 20.54 5.60
C ILE A 200 19.13 21.60 4.71
N VAL A 201 18.74 21.58 3.43
CA VAL A 201 19.08 22.63 2.46
C VAL A 201 17.90 23.57 2.33
N ASN A 202 18.11 24.86 2.65
CA ASN A 202 17.10 25.91 2.51
C ASN A 202 17.73 27.10 1.75
N GLY A 203 17.42 27.21 0.46
CA GLY A 203 18.12 28.12 -0.44
C GLY A 203 19.62 27.82 -0.49
N ASP A 204 20.46 28.80 -0.18
CA ASP A 204 21.91 28.66 -0.17
C ASP A 204 22.49 28.20 1.18
N LYS A 205 21.62 27.91 2.16
CA LYS A 205 22.03 27.51 3.50
C LYS A 205 21.86 26.02 3.70
N THR A 206 22.93 25.39 4.23
CA THR A 206 22.88 24.03 4.74
C THR A 206 22.92 24.06 6.26
N ILE A 207 21.95 23.43 6.90
CA ILE A 207 21.76 23.44 8.35
C ILE A 207 21.67 22.00 8.82
N LEU A 208 22.42 21.68 9.88
CA LEU A 208 22.30 20.39 10.56
C LEU A 208 21.31 20.54 11.72
N LEU A 209 20.22 19.79 11.68
CA LEU A 209 19.18 19.77 12.72
C LEU A 209 19.21 18.43 13.45
N THR A 210 19.08 18.50 14.76
CA THR A 210 18.93 17.33 15.65
C THR A 210 17.52 17.25 16.22
N GLU A 211 17.25 16.28 17.09
CA GLU A 211 15.93 16.10 17.68
C GLU A 211 15.40 17.36 18.35
N ASN A 212 14.11 17.65 18.15
CA ASN A 212 13.37 18.83 18.63
C ASN A 212 13.83 20.18 18.05
N GLN A 213 14.45 20.16 16.89
CA GLN A 213 14.84 21.35 16.14
C GLN A 213 14.12 21.40 14.80
#